data_e5d02a005c465b565a14971732efeb41
#
_entry.id   e5d02a005c465b565a14971732efeb41
#
_cell.length_a   1.000
_cell.length_b   1.000
_cell.length_c   1.000
_cell.angle_alpha   90.00
_cell.angle_beta   90.00
_cell.angle_gamma   90.00
#
_symmetry.space_group_name_H-M   'P 1'
#
loop_
_entity.id
_entity.type
_entity.pdbx_description
1 polymer ?
#
loop_
_entity_poly.entity_id
_entity_poly.type
_entity_poly.pdbx_seq_one_letter_code
_entity_poly.pdbx_strand_id
1 'polypeptide(L)' 'IESDKLYGIIYPKEIEVWSEPNKLSELKFLLHEGTKVQLLNQAQDWTNIRLENGTTGWLYTDFIKSIK' A
#
# COMPACT_ATOMS: atom_id res chain seq x y z
N ILE A 1 -0.55 -2.73 -23.51
CA ILE A 1 0.23 -2.31 -23.09
C ILE A 1 0.36 -2.11 -21.67
N GLU A 2 0.61 -1.12 -21.20
CA GLU A 2 0.92 -1.03 -19.86
C GLU A 2 -0.23 -0.83 -19.02
N SER A 3 -1.35 -1.09 -19.43
CA SER A 3 -2.52 -0.86 -18.64
C SER A 3 -2.75 -1.92 -17.58
N ASP A 4 -1.80 -2.80 -17.35
CA ASP A 4 -1.99 -3.82 -16.34
C ASP A 4 -1.74 -3.36 -14.94
N LYS A 5 -1.43 -2.09 -14.73
CA LYS A 5 -1.16 -1.59 -13.40
C LYS A 5 -2.44 -1.51 -12.59
N LEU A 6 -2.36 -1.95 -11.34
CA LEU A 6 -3.48 -1.91 -10.43
C LEU A 6 -3.27 -0.84 -9.39
N TYR A 7 -4.34 -0.19 -9.00
CA TYR A 7 -4.27 0.90 -8.03
C TYR A 7 -5.33 0.69 -6.96
N GLY A 8 -5.09 1.32 -5.83
CA GLY A 8 -6.04 1.31 -4.73
C GLY A 8 -6.01 2.62 -4.01
N ILE A 9 -6.99 2.81 -3.14
CA ILE A 9 -7.13 4.03 -2.35
C ILE A 9 -7.07 3.64 -0.89
N ILE A 10 -6.33 4.41 -0.11
CA ILE A 10 -6.24 4.17 1.32
C ILE A 10 -7.58 4.52 1.94
N TYR A 11 -8.12 3.58 2.69
CA TYR A 11 -9.46 3.64 3.22
C TYR A 11 -9.57 4.26 4.61
N PRO A 12 -8.76 3.85 5.60
CA PRO A 12 -8.85 4.46 6.93
C PRO A 12 -8.25 5.85 6.93
N LYS A 13 -8.54 6.60 7.96
CA LYS A 13 -8.04 7.95 8.08
C LYS A 13 -6.53 8.02 8.03
N GLU A 14 -5.87 7.08 8.69
CA GLU A 14 -4.42 7.07 8.74
C GLU A 14 -3.95 5.65 9.00
N ILE A 15 -2.92 5.24 8.28
CA ILE A 15 -2.40 3.89 8.45
C ILE A 15 -0.88 3.94 8.38
N GLU A 16 -0.27 2.92 8.95
CA GLU A 16 1.19 2.79 8.98
C GLU A 16 1.66 1.93 7.82
N VAL A 17 2.79 2.32 7.22
CA VAL A 17 3.41 1.58 6.14
C VAL A 17 4.75 1.08 6.63
N TRP A 18 5.02 -0.19 6.38
CA TRP A 18 6.17 -0.89 6.95
C TRP A 18 7.16 -1.30 5.88
N SER A 19 8.40 -1.53 6.28
CA SER A 19 9.44 -1.91 5.32
C SER A 19 9.29 -3.35 4.84
N GLU A 20 8.62 -4.19 5.62
CA GLU A 20 8.38 -5.59 5.26
C GLU A 20 6.99 -5.97 5.72
N PRO A 21 6.47 -7.09 5.22
CA PRO A 21 5.09 -7.48 5.54
C PRO A 21 4.96 -8.10 6.93
N ASN A 22 5.39 -7.36 7.94
CA ASN A 22 5.22 -7.75 9.33
C ASN A 22 5.47 -6.55 10.22
N LYS A 23 4.92 -6.59 11.42
CA LYS A 23 5.03 -5.47 12.33
C LYS A 23 6.33 -5.45 13.12
N LEU A 24 7.18 -6.43 12.91
CA LEU A 24 8.51 -6.44 13.51
C LEU A 24 9.50 -5.69 12.65
N SER A 25 9.11 -5.30 11.45
CA SER A 25 9.97 -4.53 10.59
C SER A 25 9.89 -3.06 10.98
N GLU A 26 10.55 -2.22 10.21
CA GLU A 26 10.59 -0.80 10.50
C GLU A 26 9.38 -0.07 9.95
N LEU A 27 8.85 0.84 10.73
CA LEU A 27 7.81 1.74 10.27
C LEU A 27 8.46 2.74 9.32
N LYS A 28 7.96 2.83 8.09
CA LYS A 28 8.56 3.72 7.11
C LYS A 28 7.87 5.09 7.08
N PHE A 29 6.55 5.10 6.99
CA PHE A 29 5.82 6.35 6.94
C PHE A 29 4.34 6.07 7.15
N LEU A 30 3.57 7.14 7.22
CA LEU A 30 2.13 7.05 7.40
C LEU A 30 1.44 7.50 6.12
N LEU A 31 0.29 6.93 5.86
CA LEU A 31 -0.54 7.35 4.75
C LEU A 31 -1.91 7.72 5.27
N HIS A 32 -2.57 8.61 4.54
CA HIS A 32 -3.85 9.12 4.96
C HIS A 32 -4.95 8.69 4.02
N GLU A 33 -6.16 8.82 4.48
CA GLU A 33 -7.35 8.47 3.73
C GLU A 33 -7.32 9.15 2.36
N GLY A 34 -7.68 8.41 1.32
CA GLY A 34 -7.76 8.97 -0.02
C GLY A 34 -6.49 8.91 -0.82
N THR A 35 -5.39 8.48 -0.21
CA THR A 35 -4.11 8.39 -0.94
C THR A 35 -4.19 7.27 -1.96
N LYS A 36 -3.81 7.58 -3.20
CA LYS A 36 -3.78 6.58 -4.27
C LYS A 36 -2.44 5.89 -4.28
N VAL A 37 -2.46 4.58 -4.32
CA VAL A 37 -1.24 3.78 -4.33
C VAL A 37 -1.31 2.76 -5.44
N GLN A 38 -0.15 2.41 -5.99
CA GLN A 38 -0.07 1.33 -6.96
C GLN A 38 0.11 0.01 -6.21
N LEU A 39 -0.66 -1.00 -6.59
CA LEU A 39 -0.60 -2.30 -5.94
C LEU A 39 0.43 -3.15 -6.66
N LEU A 40 1.41 -3.65 -5.93
CA LEU A 40 2.50 -4.43 -6.53
C LEU A 40 2.26 -5.92 -6.33
N ASN A 41 2.52 -6.43 -5.13
CA ASN A 41 2.31 -7.84 -4.87
C ASN A 41 1.79 -8.02 -3.46
N GLN A 42 1.36 -9.22 -3.15
CA GLN A 42 0.75 -9.51 -1.87
C GLN A 42 1.49 -10.63 -1.17
N ALA A 43 1.50 -10.58 0.15
CA ALA A 43 2.06 -11.63 0.98
C ALA A 43 1.11 -11.81 2.15
N GLN A 44 0.29 -12.85 2.10
CA GLN A 44 -0.71 -13.12 3.11
C GLN A 44 -1.67 -11.93 3.22
N ASP A 45 -1.75 -11.30 4.39
CA ASP A 45 -2.68 -10.20 4.59
C ASP A 45 -2.08 -8.85 4.27
N TRP A 46 -0.89 -8.82 3.70
CA TRP A 46 -0.16 -7.59 3.41
C TRP A 46 -0.08 -7.35 1.92
N THR A 47 -0.02 -6.09 1.55
CA THR A 47 0.14 -5.69 0.15
C THR A 47 1.32 -4.74 0.04
N ASN A 48 2.18 -5.01 -0.93
CA ASN A 48 3.28 -4.11 -1.26
C ASN A 48 2.74 -3.03 -2.17
N ILE A 49 2.98 -1.78 -1.81
CA ILE A 49 2.45 -0.67 -2.60
C ILE A 49 3.57 0.26 -3.01
N ARG A 50 3.27 1.09 -3.98
CA ARG A 50 4.22 2.07 -4.48
C ARG A 50 3.53 3.42 -4.62
N LEU A 51 4.16 4.46 -4.11
CA LEU A 51 3.64 5.81 -4.21
C LEU A 51 4.08 6.45 -5.52
N GLU A 52 3.47 7.58 -5.84
CA GLU A 52 3.82 8.28 -7.07
C GLU A 52 5.28 8.67 -7.14
N ASN A 53 5.88 8.97 -5.99
CA ASN A 53 7.29 9.36 -5.98
C ASN A 53 8.23 8.17 -6.04
N GLY A 54 7.71 6.95 -6.18
CA GLY A 54 8.53 5.77 -6.30
C GLY A 54 8.81 5.04 -5.00
N THR A 55 8.38 5.59 -3.87
CA THR A 55 8.61 4.96 -2.58
C THR A 55 7.69 3.76 -2.44
N THR A 56 8.22 2.66 -1.92
CA THR A 56 7.44 1.43 -1.73
C THR A 56 7.34 1.09 -0.25
N GLY A 57 6.40 0.23 0.07
CA GLY A 57 6.24 -0.23 1.43
C GLY A 57 5.13 -1.25 1.51
N TRP A 58 4.91 -1.78 2.72
CA TRP A 58 3.92 -2.81 2.97
C TRP A 58 2.89 -2.31 3.94
N LEU A 59 1.64 -2.68 3.68
CA LEU A 59 0.57 -2.37 4.62
C LEU A 59 -0.49 -3.46 4.53
N TYR A 60 -1.42 -3.46 5.46
CA TYR A 60 -2.46 -4.48 5.46
C TYR A 60 -3.37 -4.29 4.26
N THR A 61 -3.68 -5.39 3.60
CA THR A 61 -4.55 -5.39 2.44
C THR A 61 -5.92 -4.79 2.76
N ASP A 62 -6.40 -5.00 3.97
CA ASP A 62 -7.72 -4.53 4.37
C ASP A 62 -7.83 -3.00 4.39
N PHE A 63 -6.72 -2.30 4.39
CA PHE A 63 -6.73 -0.85 4.41
C PHE A 63 -6.82 -0.23 3.03
N ILE A 64 -6.85 -1.06 2.00
CA ILE A 64 -6.83 -0.58 0.62
C ILE A 64 -8.15 -0.93 -0.05
N LYS A 65 -8.73 0.04 -0.73
CA LYS A 65 -9.90 -0.21 -1.55
C LYS A 65 -9.44 -0.21 -3.00
N SER A 66 -9.62 -1.32 -3.66
CA SER A 66 -9.14 -1.48 -5.02
C SER A 66 -9.98 -0.64 -5.97
N ILE A 67 -9.31 0.01 -6.93
CA ILE A 67 -10.00 0.69 -8.01
C ILE A 67 -9.49 0.13 -9.31
N LYS A 68 -10.38 -0.01 -10.26
CA LYS A 68 -9.98 -0.61 -11.51
C LYS A 68 -10.05 0.35 -12.61
#